data_37aa659cf00c0ce704176fe72aea49f3
#
_entry.id   37aa659cf00c0ce704176fe72aea49f3
#
_cell.length_a   1.000
_cell.length_b   1.000
_cell.length_c   1.000
_cell.angle_alpha   90.00
_cell.angle_beta   90.00
_cell.angle_gamma   90.00
#
_symmetry.space_group_name_H-M   'P 1'
#
loop_
_entity.id
_entity.type
_entity.pdbx_description
1 polymer ?
#
loop_
_entity_poly.entity_id
_entity_poly.type
_entity_poly.pdbx_seq_one_letter_code
_entity_poly.pdbx_strand_id
1 'polypeptide(L)'
;MKVSKSIFLVGVIAHSPKVLAVSNSSIQQATNIFDIDSVVETEVVVISSSETTELASDDEGLVATMMNPDDADASGIGGETGVEVAASNNNMLDNQIICGYQGWYSFPGDGAPTNRWRHWFKPPSAYVTAPLAGDLMVDMYPTTDEYNTTDMKDSGIRMSDGSYAKFFSSARPNVVLKHFQWMQTHGISGVFQIRFMAGLHIDADREWKTMVLRNSRRAAELTGRMFALSYDIAGSAITDAVLDDLKADWIRLVDTENITQSPQYIRQNGLPVLHIYGLGFVSVNVSDTAKVESLIKWFKSEAPLQYRVFLIGGVPSRWRDLTGDSRSDPAWKGIYDSLNGIHPWHVGRWNTISSFDTFHTNIILKDSAYCATKGIRYLPTMWPGFSWYNLKNGTSPINQIPRLGGKFMWRQAYKYAAASNINTVWLAQFDECDESTAIFKVTAKTRDLPIDGKWLALDADAGYSVPSDHYLRLTGEAQKMFDGRIPVRDTFPTSSPTRAPTKRPTTKSPTSKPTTKAPTAKPTKPTKKKVGGVTSPVG
;
A
#
# COMPACT_ATOMS: atom_id res chain seq x y z
N MET A 1 31.08 38.31 43.47
CA MET A 1 30.15 37.20 43.31
C MET A 1 30.74 36.23 42.32
N LYS A 2 31.13 35.03 42.80
CA LYS A 2 31.83 34.01 41.99
C LYS A 2 30.77 33.15 41.26
N VAL A 3 30.89 33.01 39.95
CA VAL A 3 30.11 32.07 39.15
C VAL A 3 30.99 30.83 38.93
N SER A 4 30.54 29.70 39.44
CA SER A 4 31.18 28.40 39.26
C SER A 4 30.72 27.79 37.95
N LYS A 5 31.68 27.45 37.08
CA LYS A 5 31.45 26.63 35.88
C LYS A 5 31.72 25.17 36.24
N SER A 6 30.71 24.32 36.17
CA SER A 6 30.89 22.87 36.27
C SER A 6 31.07 22.29 34.86
N ILE A 7 32.20 21.69 34.61
CA ILE A 7 32.54 20.94 33.40
C ILE A 7 32.22 19.48 33.70
N PHE A 8 31.30 18.87 32.95
CA PHE A 8 31.11 17.42 32.98
C PHE A 8 31.96 16.78 31.88
N LEU A 9 32.91 15.97 32.33
CA LEU A 9 33.77 15.14 31.48
C LEU A 9 33.05 13.80 31.29
N VAL A 10 32.65 13.47 30.05
CA VAL A 10 32.16 12.13 29.72
C VAL A 10 33.33 11.31 29.22
N GLY A 11 33.74 10.33 30.00
CA GLY A 11 34.80 9.39 29.64
C GLY A 11 34.25 8.29 28.72
N VAL A 12 34.86 8.15 27.56
CA VAL A 12 34.66 7.02 26.66
C VAL A 12 35.57 5.88 27.13
N ILE A 13 35.01 4.77 27.57
CA ILE A 13 35.77 3.55 27.87
C ILE A 13 35.75 2.68 26.59
N ALA A 14 36.90 2.60 25.94
CA ALA A 14 37.13 1.66 24.84
C ALA A 14 37.43 0.26 25.40
N HIS A 15 36.62 -0.73 25.04
CA HIS A 15 36.95 -2.13 25.29
C HIS A 15 37.51 -2.78 24.02
N SER A 16 38.69 -3.30 24.11
CA SER A 16 39.39 -4.06 23.05
C SER A 16 38.68 -5.38 22.73
N PRO A 17 38.61 -5.80 21.46
CA PRO A 17 38.07 -7.11 21.13
C PRO A 17 39.10 -8.21 21.39
N LYS A 18 38.75 -9.18 22.21
CA LYS A 18 39.47 -10.46 22.28
C LYS A 18 39.03 -11.33 21.09
N VAL A 19 39.99 -11.66 20.22
CA VAL A 19 39.84 -12.64 19.15
C VAL A 19 39.78 -14.04 19.81
N LEU A 20 38.61 -14.69 19.76
CA LEU A 20 38.49 -16.13 20.02
C LEU A 20 38.44 -16.84 18.66
N ALA A 21 39.48 -17.66 18.40
CA ALA A 21 39.48 -18.60 17.29
C ALA A 21 38.49 -19.73 17.61
N VAL A 22 37.44 -19.87 16.82
CA VAL A 22 36.50 -21.00 16.87
C VAL A 22 36.76 -21.90 15.67
N SER A 23 36.99 -23.17 15.94
CA SER A 23 37.32 -24.23 14.97
C SER A 23 36.13 -24.56 14.05
N ASN A 24 36.42 -24.95 12.81
CA ASN A 24 35.55 -25.24 11.68
C ASN A 24 34.68 -26.53 11.83
N SER A 25 33.93 -26.73 12.91
CA SER A 25 33.05 -27.91 13.01
C SER A 25 31.62 -27.61 13.52
N SER A 26 31.15 -26.35 13.49
CA SER A 26 29.80 -25.98 13.96
C SER A 26 29.04 -25.05 13.01
N ILE A 27 29.37 -25.07 11.71
CA ILE A 27 28.66 -24.24 10.70
C ILE A 27 27.67 -25.13 9.94
N GLN A 28 26.65 -25.64 10.61
CA GLN A 28 25.51 -26.25 9.91
C GLN A 28 24.17 -26.17 10.67
N GLN A 29 24.00 -25.30 11.65
CA GLN A 29 22.70 -25.09 12.33
C GLN A 29 22.38 -23.66 12.71
N ALA A 30 22.77 -22.67 11.92
CA ALA A 30 22.34 -21.28 12.13
C ALA A 30 21.89 -20.67 10.82
N THR A 31 20.84 -21.22 10.22
CA THR A 31 20.11 -20.58 9.13
C THR A 31 18.72 -20.21 9.63
N ASN A 32 18.39 -18.92 9.43
CA ASN A 32 17.04 -18.34 9.43
C ASN A 32 16.51 -17.80 10.77
N ILE A 33 17.09 -16.69 11.19
CA ILE A 33 16.31 -15.67 11.89
C ILE A 33 16.43 -14.42 11.02
N PHE A 34 15.48 -14.22 10.13
CA PHE A 34 15.28 -12.93 9.47
C PHE A 34 14.55 -12.02 10.46
N ASP A 35 15.29 -11.12 11.05
CA ASP A 35 14.74 -10.04 11.87
C ASP A 35 14.25 -8.94 10.92
N ILE A 36 12.93 -8.91 10.68
CA ILE A 36 12.26 -7.98 9.75
C ILE A 36 12.03 -6.61 10.40
N ASP A 37 12.25 -6.47 11.72
CA ASP A 37 11.67 -5.39 12.50
C ASP A 37 12.59 -4.21 12.82
N SER A 38 13.74 -4.04 12.17
CA SER A 38 14.68 -2.98 12.55
C SER A 38 14.72 -1.76 11.62
N VAL A 39 13.62 -1.38 10.98
CA VAL A 39 13.52 -0.05 10.33
C VAL A 39 12.59 0.82 11.15
N VAL A 40 13.10 1.30 12.28
CA VAL A 40 12.46 2.38 13.02
C VAL A 40 13.21 3.66 12.73
N GLU A 41 12.47 4.63 12.25
CA GLU A 41 12.92 6.01 12.16
C GLU A 41 13.33 6.50 13.56
N THR A 42 14.62 6.65 13.81
CA THR A 42 15.11 7.38 14.96
C THR A 42 14.98 8.86 14.63
N GLU A 43 13.90 9.49 15.06
CA GLU A 43 13.78 10.95 15.00
C GLU A 43 14.79 11.57 15.96
N VAL A 44 15.85 12.17 15.42
CA VAL A 44 16.69 13.10 16.17
C VAL A 44 15.99 14.45 16.14
N VAL A 45 15.26 14.77 17.22
CA VAL A 45 14.72 16.11 17.41
C VAL A 45 15.87 17.04 17.78
N VAL A 46 16.36 17.80 16.82
CA VAL A 46 17.25 18.93 17.08
C VAL A 46 16.38 20.09 17.54
N ILE A 47 16.28 20.32 18.83
CA ILE A 47 15.70 21.55 19.38
C ILE A 47 16.76 22.64 19.24
N SER A 48 16.66 23.48 18.20
CA SER A 48 17.36 24.76 18.14
C SER A 48 16.50 25.81 18.82
N SER A 49 16.93 26.26 19.98
CA SER A 49 16.40 27.47 20.62
C SER A 49 16.90 28.71 19.86
N SER A 50 16.01 29.45 19.24
CA SER A 50 16.26 30.85 18.87
C SER A 50 14.98 31.66 19.00
N GLU A 51 15.03 32.53 19.98
CA GLU A 51 14.50 33.88 20.09
C GLU A 51 13.05 34.18 19.65
N THR A 52 12.27 34.51 20.65
CA THR A 52 11.02 35.26 20.59
C THR A 52 11.23 36.65 19.99
N THR A 53 10.50 36.96 18.93
CA THR A 53 10.15 38.33 18.57
C THR A 53 8.65 38.42 18.41
N GLU A 54 8.03 39.18 19.32
CA GLU A 54 6.66 39.68 19.15
C GLU A 54 6.57 40.54 17.92
N LEU A 55 5.58 40.33 17.08
CA LEU A 55 5.01 41.33 16.21
C LEU A 55 3.50 41.18 16.12
N ALA A 56 2.90 42.35 16.17
CA ALA A 56 1.49 42.65 16.38
C ALA A 56 0.55 42.11 15.28
N SER A 57 -0.68 41.97 15.72
CA SER A 57 -1.92 41.79 14.95
C SER A 57 -2.09 42.85 13.86
N ASP A 58 -2.48 42.42 12.66
CA ASP A 58 -3.45 43.17 11.85
C ASP A 58 -4.37 42.21 11.12
N ASP A 59 -5.63 42.48 11.36
CA ASP A 59 -6.85 41.84 10.94
C ASP A 59 -7.18 42.35 9.52
N GLU A 60 -7.34 41.44 8.54
CA GLU A 60 -8.23 41.71 7.42
C GLU A 60 -8.82 40.40 6.86
N GLY A 61 -10.13 40.36 6.90
CA GLY A 61 -10.95 39.25 6.53
C GLY A 61 -10.99 38.94 5.04
N LEU A 62 -10.98 37.67 4.73
CA LEU A 62 -11.44 37.16 3.44
C LEU A 62 -12.65 36.27 3.66
N VAL A 63 -13.82 36.81 3.32
CA VAL A 63 -15.10 36.12 3.31
C VAL A 63 -15.11 35.11 2.17
N ALA A 64 -15.09 33.81 2.50
CA ALA A 64 -15.35 32.75 1.54
C ALA A 64 -16.87 32.54 1.45
N THR A 65 -17.45 32.87 0.31
CA THR A 65 -18.86 32.64 -0.01
C THR A 65 -19.13 31.15 -0.14
N MET A 66 -19.89 30.61 0.79
CA MET A 66 -20.48 29.26 0.66
C MET A 66 -21.65 29.34 -0.34
N MET A 67 -21.59 28.56 -1.41
CA MET A 67 -22.74 28.28 -2.26
C MET A 67 -23.63 27.23 -1.59
N ASN A 68 -24.87 27.59 -1.35
CA ASN A 68 -25.95 26.71 -0.93
C ASN A 68 -26.38 25.80 -2.10
N PRO A 69 -26.68 24.52 -1.86
CA PRO A 69 -27.30 23.64 -2.85
C PRO A 69 -28.79 23.50 -2.58
N ASP A 70 -29.59 24.52 -2.87
CA ASP A 70 -31.01 24.41 -2.94
C ASP A 70 -31.51 25.27 -4.11
N ASP A 71 -31.63 24.61 -5.27
CA ASP A 71 -32.57 24.99 -6.35
C ASP A 71 -32.57 23.85 -7.40
N ALA A 72 -33.43 22.86 -7.22
CA ALA A 72 -33.91 22.00 -8.29
C ALA A 72 -35.38 21.68 -8.05
N ASP A 73 -36.16 22.27 -8.90
CA ASP A 73 -37.59 22.20 -9.05
C ASP A 73 -38.12 20.76 -9.13
N ALA A 74 -39.17 20.48 -8.34
CA ALA A 74 -39.91 19.24 -8.32
C ALA A 74 -41.09 19.33 -9.28
N SER A 75 -41.07 18.57 -10.38
CA SER A 75 -42.30 18.20 -11.06
C SER A 75 -42.29 16.69 -11.34
N GLY A 76 -43.27 16.02 -10.77
CA GLY A 76 -43.39 14.59 -10.62
C GLY A 76 -43.62 13.78 -11.91
N ILE A 77 -43.28 12.53 -11.82
CA ILE A 77 -44.05 11.40 -12.39
C ILE A 77 -43.85 10.21 -11.44
N GLY A 78 -44.97 9.72 -10.86
CA GLY A 78 -44.98 8.50 -10.07
C GLY A 78 -44.72 7.27 -10.91
N GLY A 79 -43.79 6.47 -10.46
CA GLY A 79 -43.53 5.12 -10.92
C GLY A 79 -42.79 4.40 -9.78
N GLU A 80 -43.53 3.60 -9.01
CA GLU A 80 -42.98 2.67 -8.05
C GLU A 80 -42.14 1.64 -8.81
N THR A 81 -40.84 1.91 -8.98
CA THR A 81 -39.86 0.87 -9.22
C THR A 81 -39.22 0.54 -7.89
N GLY A 82 -39.62 -0.59 -7.31
CA GLY A 82 -38.93 -1.17 -6.18
C GLY A 82 -37.48 -1.30 -6.52
N VAL A 83 -36.66 -0.41 -5.96
CA VAL A 83 -35.22 -0.62 -5.89
C VAL A 83 -35.04 -1.80 -4.93
N GLU A 84 -34.88 -3.01 -5.48
CA GLU A 84 -34.30 -4.11 -4.73
C GLU A 84 -32.98 -3.58 -4.15
N VAL A 85 -32.96 -3.27 -2.87
CA VAL A 85 -31.73 -3.09 -2.11
C VAL A 85 -31.04 -4.44 -2.23
N ALA A 86 -30.03 -4.52 -3.11
CA ALA A 86 -29.22 -5.71 -3.28
C ALA A 86 -28.82 -6.19 -1.88
N ALA A 87 -29.20 -7.41 -1.54
CA ALA A 87 -28.90 -8.00 -0.24
C ALA A 87 -27.42 -7.78 0.04
N SER A 88 -27.09 -7.02 1.08
CA SER A 88 -25.72 -6.69 1.43
C SER A 88 -24.95 -8.00 1.55
N ASN A 89 -23.92 -8.21 0.75
CA ASN A 89 -23.10 -9.43 0.80
C ASN A 89 -22.38 -9.46 2.16
N ASN A 90 -22.93 -10.19 3.12
CA ASN A 90 -22.44 -10.24 4.49
C ASN A 90 -21.19 -11.12 4.65
N ASN A 91 -20.73 -11.79 3.59
CA ASN A 91 -19.59 -12.72 3.59
C ASN A 91 -18.58 -12.36 2.49
N MET A 92 -18.08 -11.14 2.50
CA MET A 92 -17.24 -10.59 1.44
C MET A 92 -15.83 -11.19 1.38
N LEU A 93 -15.39 -11.93 2.41
CA LEU A 93 -14.10 -12.62 2.41
C LEU A 93 -14.14 -13.99 1.73
N ASP A 94 -15.33 -14.55 1.48
CA ASP A 94 -15.44 -15.91 0.97
C ASP A 94 -14.91 -16.01 -0.46
N ASN A 95 -13.98 -16.95 -0.66
CA ASN A 95 -13.33 -17.23 -1.94
C ASN A 95 -12.57 -16.04 -2.54
N GLN A 96 -11.88 -15.27 -1.68
CA GLN A 96 -11.20 -14.05 -2.08
C GLN A 96 -9.69 -14.10 -1.87
N ILE A 97 -8.97 -13.46 -2.80
CA ILE A 97 -7.59 -13.01 -2.62
C ILE A 97 -7.64 -11.52 -2.34
N ILE A 98 -7.26 -11.09 -1.14
CA ILE A 98 -7.23 -9.71 -0.70
C ILE A 98 -5.77 -9.27 -0.54
N CYS A 99 -5.40 -8.16 -1.15
CA CYS A 99 -4.03 -7.66 -1.09
C CYS A 99 -3.81 -6.80 0.17
N GLY A 100 -2.65 -6.91 0.81
CA GLY A 100 -2.21 -5.84 1.69
C GLY A 100 -1.87 -4.61 0.84
N TYR A 101 -2.21 -3.43 1.31
CA TYR A 101 -1.96 -2.14 0.64
C TYR A 101 -1.29 -1.20 1.61
N GLN A 102 -0.04 -0.86 1.34
CA GLN A 102 0.77 -0.01 2.20
C GLN A 102 0.28 1.44 2.15
N GLY A 103 0.14 2.00 0.95
CA GLY A 103 -0.31 3.37 0.77
C GLY A 103 0.58 4.39 1.49
N TRP A 104 1.87 4.12 1.65
CA TRP A 104 2.77 4.87 2.53
C TRP A 104 3.77 5.79 1.81
N TYR A 105 3.66 5.89 0.47
CA TYR A 105 4.56 6.72 -0.31
C TYR A 105 4.15 8.18 -0.31
N SER A 106 5.13 9.08 -0.16
CA SER A 106 4.92 10.52 -0.29
C SER A 106 6.15 11.24 -0.83
N PHE A 107 5.94 12.51 -1.24
CA PHE A 107 7.01 13.41 -1.66
C PHE A 107 6.74 14.85 -1.17
N PRO A 108 7.76 15.73 -1.04
CA PRO A 108 7.56 17.11 -0.64
C PRO A 108 6.68 17.86 -1.63
N GLY A 109 5.61 18.50 -1.17
CA GLY A 109 4.65 19.24 -2.00
C GLY A 109 3.49 18.42 -2.54
N ASP A 110 3.26 17.21 -2.04
CA ASP A 110 2.13 16.36 -2.41
C ASP A 110 0.79 16.75 -1.77
N GLY A 111 0.79 17.74 -0.87
CA GLY A 111 -0.37 18.19 -0.12
C GLY A 111 -0.56 17.46 1.22
N ALA A 112 0.28 16.46 1.53
CA ALA A 112 0.28 15.83 2.84
C ALA A 112 0.98 16.72 3.89
N PRO A 113 0.49 16.75 5.14
CA PRO A 113 1.08 17.58 6.18
C PRO A 113 2.51 17.18 6.57
N THR A 114 2.92 15.95 6.26
CA THR A 114 4.27 15.46 6.52
C THR A 114 5.33 16.07 5.61
N ASN A 115 4.95 16.52 4.41
CA ASN A 115 5.76 17.27 3.43
C ASN A 115 7.19 16.77 3.23
N ARG A 116 7.37 15.45 3.13
CA ARG A 116 8.68 14.79 2.96
C ARG A 116 8.56 13.57 2.05
N TRP A 117 9.71 13.06 1.57
CA TRP A 117 9.75 11.74 0.96
C TRP A 117 9.52 10.67 2.04
N ARG A 118 8.65 9.72 1.77
CA ARG A 118 8.41 8.56 2.64
C ARG A 118 8.48 7.30 1.80
N HIS A 119 9.18 6.30 2.34
CA HIS A 119 9.39 4.97 1.76
C HIS A 119 10.09 4.94 0.39
N TRP A 120 10.30 6.08 -0.27
CA TRP A 120 11.17 6.19 -1.43
C TRP A 120 12.63 6.37 -1.05
N PHE A 121 12.90 7.20 -0.03
CA PHE A 121 14.24 7.56 0.40
C PHE A 121 14.34 7.62 1.93
N LYS A 122 15.52 7.22 2.45
CA LYS A 122 15.88 7.33 3.87
C LYS A 122 16.31 8.76 4.24
N PRO A 123 16.30 9.14 5.53
CA PRO A 123 17.03 10.32 5.99
C PRO A 123 18.54 10.21 5.68
N PRO A 124 19.25 11.30 5.32
CA PRO A 124 18.72 12.68 5.23
C PRO A 124 17.97 13.00 3.94
N SER A 125 18.08 12.18 2.89
CA SER A 125 17.45 12.43 1.58
C SER A 125 15.92 12.52 1.62
N ALA A 126 15.29 11.95 2.64
CA ALA A 126 13.85 12.08 2.86
C ALA A 126 13.37 13.55 3.00
N TYR A 127 14.26 14.47 3.36
CA TYR A 127 13.94 15.88 3.64
C TYR A 127 14.43 16.89 2.58
N VAL A 128 15.00 16.41 1.47
CA VAL A 128 15.54 17.28 0.41
C VAL A 128 14.72 17.16 -0.88
N THR A 129 14.85 18.15 -1.76
CA THR A 129 14.13 18.16 -3.05
C THR A 129 14.75 17.21 -4.08
N ALA A 130 16.06 16.98 -4.01
CA ALA A 130 16.81 16.11 -4.90
C ALA A 130 17.54 15.03 -4.07
N PRO A 131 16.87 13.93 -3.71
CA PRO A 131 17.44 12.87 -2.91
C PRO A 131 18.53 12.10 -3.66
N LEU A 132 19.45 11.50 -2.90
CA LEU A 132 20.60 10.75 -3.43
C LEU A 132 20.25 9.28 -3.64
N ALA A 133 20.84 8.67 -4.67
CA ALA A 133 20.66 7.26 -4.98
C ALA A 133 21.12 6.30 -3.85
N GLY A 134 22.09 6.72 -3.03
CA GLY A 134 22.56 5.95 -1.88
C GLY A 134 21.54 5.83 -0.75
N ASP A 135 20.53 6.70 -0.73
CA ASP A 135 19.49 6.71 0.29
C ASP A 135 18.14 6.12 -0.20
N LEU A 136 18.15 5.44 -1.34
CA LEU A 136 16.98 4.67 -1.80
C LEU A 136 16.56 3.63 -0.75
N MET A 137 15.25 3.48 -0.57
CA MET A 137 14.67 2.40 0.24
C MET A 137 14.20 1.24 -0.63
N VAL A 138 13.80 1.51 -1.87
CA VAL A 138 13.11 0.56 -2.75
C VAL A 138 14.08 -0.12 -3.72
N ASP A 139 13.85 -1.41 -3.99
CA ASP A 139 14.58 -2.12 -5.04
C ASP A 139 13.82 -2.14 -6.37
N MET A 140 12.49 -2.00 -6.36
CA MET A 140 11.67 -1.98 -7.58
C MET A 140 11.24 -0.55 -7.93
N TYR A 141 11.37 -0.19 -9.22
CA TYR A 141 10.91 1.09 -9.73
C TYR A 141 9.52 0.94 -10.35
N PRO A 142 8.51 1.73 -9.92
CA PRO A 142 7.16 1.66 -10.49
C PRO A 142 7.15 2.16 -11.94
N THR A 143 6.23 1.64 -12.77
CA THR A 143 5.94 2.31 -14.06
C THR A 143 5.18 3.60 -13.79
N THR A 144 5.53 4.67 -14.52
CA THR A 144 5.01 6.02 -14.25
C THR A 144 4.14 6.58 -15.37
N ASP A 145 4.01 5.88 -16.48
CA ASP A 145 3.34 6.30 -17.71
C ASP A 145 1.81 6.45 -17.60
N GLU A 146 1.20 5.87 -16.57
CA GLU A 146 -0.24 5.96 -16.35
C GLU A 146 -0.65 6.94 -15.23
N TYR A 147 0.30 7.60 -14.58
CA TYR A 147 0.01 8.65 -13.60
C TYR A 147 0.03 10.03 -14.25
N ASN A 148 -0.74 10.99 -13.70
CA ASN A 148 -0.63 12.36 -14.14
C ASN A 148 0.70 12.97 -13.66
N THR A 149 1.23 13.93 -14.42
CA THR A 149 2.49 14.60 -14.05
C THR A 149 2.43 15.31 -12.71
N THR A 150 1.25 15.81 -12.32
CA THR A 150 1.01 16.46 -11.01
C THR A 150 0.95 15.51 -9.84
N ASP A 151 0.76 14.23 -10.10
CA ASP A 151 0.68 13.17 -9.06
C ASP A 151 2.04 12.54 -8.76
N MET A 152 3.08 13.03 -9.42
CA MET A 152 4.46 12.57 -9.31
C MET A 152 5.41 13.75 -9.06
N LYS A 153 6.61 13.45 -8.56
CA LYS A 153 7.70 14.41 -8.37
C LYS A 153 8.99 13.83 -8.94
N ASP A 154 9.73 14.71 -9.66
CA ASP A 154 11.11 14.42 -10.07
C ASP A 154 12.00 14.25 -8.83
N SER A 155 12.84 13.24 -8.87
CA SER A 155 13.90 13.01 -7.87
C SER A 155 15.25 13.53 -8.40
N GLY A 156 16.34 13.29 -7.64
CA GLY A 156 17.70 13.51 -8.15
C GLY A 156 18.28 12.31 -8.91
N ILE A 157 17.49 11.22 -9.09
CA ILE A 157 17.92 9.95 -9.70
C ILE A 157 17.79 10.05 -11.23
N ARG A 158 18.86 9.80 -11.98
CA ARG A 158 18.88 9.96 -13.44
C ARG A 158 18.32 8.75 -14.17
N MET A 159 17.60 9.03 -15.26
CA MET A 159 17.24 8.05 -16.28
C MET A 159 18.28 8.03 -17.41
N SER A 160 18.25 7.01 -18.26
CA SER A 160 19.20 6.85 -19.39
C SER A 160 19.07 7.94 -20.47
N ASP A 161 17.91 8.59 -20.57
CA ASP A 161 17.65 9.69 -21.52
C ASP A 161 18.02 11.08 -20.96
N GLY A 162 18.59 11.13 -19.75
CA GLY A 162 18.99 12.36 -19.06
C GLY A 162 17.88 13.04 -18.26
N SER A 163 16.65 12.53 -18.29
CA SER A 163 15.57 12.95 -17.40
C SER A 163 15.78 12.43 -15.98
N TYR A 164 14.92 12.84 -15.03
CA TYR A 164 14.92 12.31 -13.67
C TYR A 164 13.80 11.31 -13.46
N ALA A 165 14.10 10.27 -12.68
CA ALA A 165 13.10 9.32 -12.21
C ALA A 165 12.03 10.02 -11.38
N LYS A 166 10.76 9.66 -11.63
CA LYS A 166 9.59 10.23 -10.97
C LYS A 166 9.00 9.26 -10.00
N PHE A 167 8.57 9.77 -8.86
CA PHE A 167 7.93 8.97 -7.82
C PHE A 167 6.58 9.56 -7.45
N PHE A 168 5.60 8.69 -7.23
CA PHE A 168 4.24 9.10 -6.88
C PHE A 168 4.06 9.28 -5.37
N SER A 169 2.90 9.84 -4.98
CA SER A 169 2.45 9.91 -3.59
C SER A 169 1.07 9.27 -3.43
N SER A 170 0.92 8.46 -2.37
CA SER A 170 -0.37 7.88 -1.96
C SER A 170 -1.33 8.92 -1.37
N ALA A 171 -0.84 10.11 -1.00
CA ALA A 171 -1.69 11.24 -0.64
C ALA A 171 -2.44 11.82 -1.85
N ARG A 172 -1.99 11.54 -3.09
CA ARG A 172 -2.68 11.98 -4.31
C ARG A 172 -3.85 11.06 -4.64
N PRO A 173 -5.10 11.55 -4.64
CA PRO A 173 -6.29 10.70 -4.86
C PRO A 173 -6.27 9.94 -6.18
N ASN A 174 -5.72 10.56 -7.25
CA ASN A 174 -5.67 9.93 -8.57
C ASN A 174 -4.71 8.72 -8.61
N VAL A 175 -3.63 8.74 -7.82
CA VAL A 175 -2.69 7.61 -7.70
C VAL A 175 -3.41 6.40 -7.11
N VAL A 176 -4.08 6.59 -5.97
CA VAL A 176 -4.83 5.51 -5.32
C VAL A 176 -5.98 5.04 -6.22
N LEU A 177 -6.71 5.96 -6.85
CA LEU A 177 -7.75 5.60 -7.81
C LEU A 177 -7.19 4.77 -8.98
N LYS A 178 -6.00 5.11 -9.51
CA LYS A 178 -5.33 4.34 -10.56
C LYS A 178 -5.01 2.91 -10.09
N HIS A 179 -4.53 2.73 -8.87
CA HIS A 179 -4.28 1.41 -8.28
C HIS A 179 -5.57 0.58 -8.22
N PHE A 180 -6.67 1.15 -7.77
CA PHE A 180 -7.96 0.47 -7.70
C PHE A 180 -8.57 0.20 -9.10
N GLN A 181 -8.33 1.07 -10.07
CA GLN A 181 -8.67 0.80 -11.49
C GLN A 181 -7.87 -0.38 -12.06
N TRP A 182 -6.60 -0.54 -11.71
CA TRP A 182 -5.84 -1.74 -12.07
C TRP A 182 -6.42 -2.99 -11.42
N MET A 183 -6.80 -2.92 -10.14
CA MET A 183 -7.49 -4.04 -9.47
C MET A 183 -8.79 -4.39 -10.20
N GLN A 184 -9.61 -3.38 -10.55
CA GLN A 184 -10.86 -3.58 -11.30
C GLN A 184 -10.60 -4.24 -12.65
N THR A 185 -9.64 -3.74 -13.43
CA THR A 185 -9.29 -4.23 -14.76
C THR A 185 -8.83 -5.68 -14.73
N HIS A 186 -8.11 -6.07 -13.69
CA HIS A 186 -7.52 -7.40 -13.55
C HIS A 186 -8.33 -8.35 -12.66
N GLY A 187 -9.50 -7.93 -12.15
CA GLY A 187 -10.38 -8.79 -11.35
C GLY A 187 -9.84 -9.09 -9.95
N ILE A 188 -9.03 -8.20 -9.38
CA ILE A 188 -8.55 -8.26 -8.00
C ILE A 188 -9.63 -7.69 -7.10
N SER A 189 -9.96 -8.37 -6.00
CA SER A 189 -11.15 -8.08 -5.20
C SER A 189 -11.03 -6.79 -4.38
N GLY A 190 -9.89 -6.55 -3.76
CA GLY A 190 -9.69 -5.38 -2.92
C GLY A 190 -8.48 -5.49 -2.00
N VAL A 191 -8.47 -4.66 -0.94
CA VAL A 191 -7.30 -4.49 -0.09
C VAL A 191 -7.61 -4.50 1.40
N PHE A 192 -6.62 -4.90 2.19
CA PHE A 192 -6.45 -4.47 3.57
C PHE A 192 -5.53 -3.24 3.57
N GLN A 193 -6.09 -2.06 3.84
CA GLN A 193 -5.31 -0.82 3.97
C GLN A 193 -4.52 -0.85 5.26
N ILE A 194 -3.21 -0.85 5.17
CA ILE A 194 -2.34 -0.91 6.34
C ILE A 194 -2.24 0.47 6.99
N ARG A 195 -2.39 0.50 8.32
CA ARG A 195 -2.31 1.69 9.15
C ARG A 195 -1.35 1.42 10.31
N PHE A 196 -0.12 1.85 10.14
CA PHE A 196 0.92 1.70 11.16
C PHE A 196 0.57 2.54 12.39
N MET A 197 0.64 1.93 13.57
CA MET A 197 0.46 2.62 14.85
C MET A 197 1.66 3.52 15.17
N ALA A 198 2.85 3.19 14.67
CA ALA A 198 4.03 4.05 14.78
C ALA A 198 3.72 5.47 14.23
N GLY A 199 4.03 6.50 15.01
CA GLY A 199 3.78 7.89 14.66
C GLY A 199 2.31 8.33 14.66
N LEU A 200 1.36 7.48 15.03
CA LEU A 200 -0.07 7.85 15.03
C LEU A 200 -0.41 8.92 16.10
N HIS A 201 0.39 9.06 17.13
CA HIS A 201 0.32 10.13 18.13
C HIS A 201 0.76 11.50 17.57
N ILE A 202 1.43 11.55 16.42
CA ILE A 202 1.85 12.78 15.72
C ILE A 202 0.72 13.20 14.78
N ASP A 203 0.18 14.40 14.95
CA ASP A 203 -0.98 14.89 14.19
C ASP A 203 -0.76 14.85 12.68
N ALA A 204 0.40 15.29 12.21
CA ALA A 204 0.74 15.29 10.78
C ALA A 204 0.77 13.87 10.19
N ASP A 205 1.33 12.90 10.91
CA ASP A 205 1.39 11.50 10.47
C ASP A 205 0.01 10.84 10.53
N ARG A 206 -0.77 11.13 11.58
CA ARG A 206 -2.15 10.64 11.71
C ARG A 206 -3.03 11.17 10.57
N GLU A 207 -2.96 12.48 10.27
CA GLU A 207 -3.75 13.07 9.19
C GLU A 207 -3.31 12.53 7.81
N TRP A 208 -2.02 12.40 7.56
CA TRP A 208 -1.53 11.78 6.33
C TRP A 208 -2.08 10.36 6.14
N LYS A 209 -1.99 9.51 7.17
CA LYS A 209 -2.55 8.14 7.12
C LYS A 209 -4.07 8.14 6.93
N THR A 210 -4.77 9.13 7.51
CA THR A 210 -6.22 9.29 7.33
C THR A 210 -6.57 9.78 5.93
N MET A 211 -5.78 10.68 5.36
CA MET A 211 -5.92 11.13 3.96
C MET A 211 -5.80 9.95 2.97
N VAL A 212 -4.79 9.09 3.14
CA VAL A 212 -4.63 7.89 2.30
C VAL A 212 -5.81 6.94 2.46
N LEU A 213 -6.32 6.75 3.68
CA LEU A 213 -7.50 5.93 3.94
C LEU A 213 -8.77 6.47 3.27
N ARG A 214 -8.99 7.81 3.30
CA ARG A 214 -10.07 8.48 2.56
C ARG A 214 -9.94 8.25 1.05
N ASN A 215 -8.71 8.32 0.52
CA ASN A 215 -8.42 8.05 -0.89
C ASN A 215 -8.76 6.59 -1.26
N SER A 216 -8.36 5.62 -0.42
CA SER A 216 -8.66 4.20 -0.62
C SER A 216 -10.16 3.91 -0.58
N ARG A 217 -10.88 4.48 0.39
CA ARG A 217 -12.34 4.38 0.46
C ARG A 217 -13.00 4.91 -0.80
N ARG A 218 -12.66 6.15 -1.21
CA ARG A 218 -13.21 6.75 -2.43
C ARG A 218 -12.91 5.93 -3.68
N ALA A 219 -11.68 5.45 -3.81
CA ALA A 219 -11.28 4.62 -4.94
C ALA A 219 -12.03 3.29 -4.97
N ALA A 220 -12.22 2.66 -3.81
CA ALA A 220 -13.02 1.44 -3.67
C ALA A 220 -14.48 1.66 -4.10
N GLU A 221 -15.11 2.73 -3.64
CA GLU A 221 -16.48 3.10 -4.01
C GLU A 221 -16.63 3.37 -5.51
N LEU A 222 -15.67 4.08 -6.14
CA LEU A 222 -15.69 4.39 -7.57
C LEU A 222 -15.44 3.17 -8.48
N THR A 223 -14.74 2.16 -8.00
CA THR A 223 -14.34 1.00 -8.81
C THR A 223 -15.09 -0.29 -8.46
N GLY A 224 -15.91 -0.26 -7.41
CA GLY A 224 -16.57 -1.44 -6.89
C GLY A 224 -15.59 -2.47 -6.30
N ARG A 225 -14.41 -2.01 -5.83
CA ARG A 225 -13.45 -2.86 -5.12
C ARG A 225 -13.68 -2.76 -3.62
N MET A 226 -13.22 -3.78 -2.89
CA MET A 226 -13.40 -3.84 -1.45
C MET A 226 -12.20 -3.25 -0.71
N PHE A 227 -12.42 -2.78 0.52
CA PHE A 227 -11.34 -2.43 1.42
C PHE A 227 -11.71 -2.73 2.89
N ALA A 228 -10.70 -2.99 3.70
CA ALA A 228 -10.81 -3.03 5.16
C ALA A 228 -9.55 -2.44 5.78
N LEU A 229 -9.59 -2.11 7.06
CA LEU A 229 -8.45 -1.59 7.78
C LEU A 229 -7.60 -2.72 8.37
N SER A 230 -6.28 -2.55 8.30
CA SER A 230 -5.29 -3.38 8.98
C SER A 230 -4.42 -2.49 9.86
N TYR A 231 -4.54 -2.59 11.18
CA TYR A 231 -3.57 -1.97 12.08
C TYR A 231 -2.29 -2.79 12.14
N ASP A 232 -1.14 -2.11 12.08
CA ASP A 232 0.17 -2.69 12.32
C ASP A 232 0.73 -2.13 13.63
N ILE A 233 0.92 -3.01 14.63
CA ILE A 233 1.45 -2.69 15.94
C ILE A 233 2.94 -3.06 16.09
N ALA A 234 3.62 -3.40 14.98
CA ALA A 234 5.05 -3.60 14.97
C ALA A 234 5.81 -2.27 15.02
N GLY A 235 7.03 -2.31 15.53
CA GLY A 235 7.93 -1.17 15.63
C GLY A 235 8.65 -1.12 16.98
N SER A 236 9.93 -0.75 16.99
CA SER A 236 10.77 -0.78 18.19
C SER A 236 10.33 0.21 19.28
N ALA A 237 9.66 1.30 18.92
CA ALA A 237 9.12 2.28 19.86
C ALA A 237 7.70 1.94 20.35
N ILE A 238 7.07 0.90 19.82
CA ILE A 238 5.73 0.47 20.20
C ILE A 238 5.81 -0.33 21.52
N THR A 239 4.86 -0.06 22.42
CA THR A 239 4.69 -0.76 23.71
C THR A 239 3.25 -1.22 23.86
N ASP A 240 2.91 -1.93 24.93
CA ASP A 240 1.54 -2.36 25.22
C ASP A 240 0.52 -1.21 25.36
N ALA A 241 0.97 0.05 25.54
CA ALA A 241 0.09 1.22 25.52
C ALA A 241 -0.57 1.47 24.15
N VAL A 242 0.03 1.00 23.07
CA VAL A 242 -0.50 1.12 21.70
C VAL A 242 -1.90 0.53 21.56
N LEU A 243 -2.28 -0.44 22.41
CA LEU A 243 -3.59 -1.11 22.34
C LEU A 243 -4.73 -0.15 22.71
N ASP A 244 -4.49 0.80 23.62
CA ASP A 244 -5.44 1.86 23.97
C ASP A 244 -5.54 2.90 22.84
N ASP A 245 -4.39 3.28 22.24
CA ASP A 245 -4.35 4.20 21.11
C ASP A 245 -5.06 3.61 19.87
N LEU A 246 -4.87 2.31 19.62
CA LEU A 246 -5.55 1.60 18.53
C LEU A 246 -7.07 1.62 18.72
N LYS A 247 -7.53 1.35 19.93
CA LYS A 247 -8.95 1.42 20.28
C LYS A 247 -9.52 2.82 20.06
N ALA A 248 -8.80 3.85 20.52
CA ALA A 248 -9.21 5.24 20.35
C ALA A 248 -9.24 5.66 18.87
N ASP A 249 -8.25 5.26 18.07
CA ASP A 249 -8.22 5.56 16.64
C ASP A 249 -9.36 4.85 15.88
N TRP A 250 -9.68 3.60 16.23
CA TRP A 250 -10.82 2.89 15.64
C TRP A 250 -12.14 3.61 15.91
N ILE A 251 -12.39 4.00 17.17
CA ILE A 251 -13.58 4.78 17.54
C ILE A 251 -13.64 6.07 16.71
N ARG A 252 -12.54 6.82 16.64
CA ARG A 252 -12.46 8.04 15.83
C ARG A 252 -12.76 7.79 14.35
N LEU A 253 -12.20 6.74 13.74
CA LEU A 253 -12.45 6.42 12.33
C LEU A 253 -13.90 6.01 12.07
N VAL A 254 -14.53 5.30 13.00
CA VAL A 254 -15.95 4.95 12.89
C VAL A 254 -16.85 6.18 13.03
N ASP A 255 -16.59 7.05 14.01
CA ASP A 255 -17.47 8.16 14.36
C ASP A 255 -17.28 9.37 13.44
N THR A 256 -16.02 9.73 13.11
CA THR A 256 -15.74 10.94 12.34
C THR A 256 -15.54 10.69 10.85
N GLU A 257 -14.92 9.57 10.49
CA GLU A 257 -14.71 9.22 9.09
C GLU A 257 -15.84 8.34 8.52
N ASN A 258 -16.73 7.82 9.37
CA ASN A 258 -17.81 6.91 8.97
C ASN A 258 -17.32 5.73 8.11
N ILE A 259 -16.12 5.23 8.39
CA ILE A 259 -15.38 4.33 7.50
C ILE A 259 -16.16 3.03 7.23
N THR A 260 -16.82 2.49 8.25
CA THR A 260 -17.60 1.26 8.17
C THR A 260 -18.97 1.42 7.50
N GLN A 261 -19.38 2.65 7.18
CA GLN A 261 -20.63 2.93 6.46
C GLN A 261 -20.47 2.80 4.94
N SER A 262 -19.23 2.74 4.43
CA SER A 262 -19.00 2.47 3.01
C SER A 262 -19.55 1.10 2.63
N PRO A 263 -20.33 0.98 1.53
CA PRO A 263 -20.80 -0.30 1.02
C PRO A 263 -19.65 -1.21 0.54
N GLN A 264 -18.47 -0.64 0.32
CA GLN A 264 -17.26 -1.35 -0.10
C GLN A 264 -16.37 -1.77 1.09
N TYR A 265 -16.72 -1.38 2.34
CA TYR A 265 -16.01 -1.86 3.51
C TYR A 265 -16.28 -3.36 3.70
N ILE A 266 -15.21 -4.16 3.78
CA ILE A 266 -15.33 -5.63 3.90
C ILE A 266 -16.13 -5.99 5.15
N ARG A 267 -17.14 -6.85 4.95
CA ARG A 267 -17.95 -7.42 6.03
C ARG A 267 -17.86 -8.94 6.00
N GLN A 268 -17.89 -9.54 7.18
CA GLN A 268 -17.99 -10.97 7.37
C GLN A 268 -18.96 -11.28 8.51
N ASN A 269 -19.90 -12.18 8.28
CA ASN A 269 -20.98 -12.47 9.22
C ASN A 269 -21.73 -11.21 9.68
N GLY A 270 -21.92 -10.24 8.76
CA GLY A 270 -22.58 -8.97 9.03
C GLY A 270 -21.75 -7.92 9.77
N LEU A 271 -20.60 -8.27 10.33
CA LEU A 271 -19.71 -7.35 11.03
C LEU A 271 -18.63 -6.76 10.09
N PRO A 272 -18.22 -5.49 10.28
CA PRO A 272 -17.06 -4.96 9.58
C PRO A 272 -15.81 -5.75 9.96
N VAL A 273 -14.94 -6.01 8.98
CA VAL A 273 -13.68 -6.73 9.20
C VAL A 273 -12.62 -5.76 9.67
N LEU A 274 -11.89 -6.16 10.73
CA LEU A 274 -10.69 -5.47 11.19
C LEU A 274 -9.55 -6.47 11.30
N HIS A 275 -8.37 -6.11 10.80
CA HIS A 275 -7.16 -6.88 10.95
C HIS A 275 -6.18 -6.16 11.89
N ILE A 276 -5.50 -6.90 12.77
CA ILE A 276 -4.44 -6.39 13.65
C ILE A 276 -3.21 -7.26 13.45
N TYR A 277 -2.17 -6.71 12.83
CA TYR A 277 -0.87 -7.35 12.65
C TYR A 277 0.06 -7.07 13.84
N GLY A 278 0.83 -8.08 14.23
CA GLY A 278 1.85 -7.97 15.29
C GLY A 278 1.53 -8.78 16.55
N LEU A 279 0.44 -9.54 16.57
CA LEU A 279 0.01 -10.29 17.75
C LEU A 279 0.90 -11.52 18.01
N GLY A 280 1.70 -11.47 19.07
CA GLY A 280 2.47 -12.61 19.57
C GLY A 280 3.81 -12.88 18.88
N PHE A 281 4.33 -11.96 18.06
CA PHE A 281 5.69 -12.05 17.54
C PHE A 281 6.73 -11.81 18.64
N VAL A 282 7.86 -12.54 18.60
CA VAL A 282 8.98 -12.29 19.52
C VAL A 282 9.65 -10.94 19.27
N SER A 283 9.56 -10.43 18.04
CA SER A 283 10.14 -9.16 17.61
C SER A 283 9.26 -7.94 17.92
N VAL A 284 7.98 -8.14 18.27
CA VAL A 284 7.05 -7.06 18.61
C VAL A 284 6.98 -6.88 20.12
N ASN A 285 7.10 -5.63 20.59
CA ASN A 285 7.16 -5.32 22.03
C ASN A 285 5.80 -5.39 22.76
N VAL A 286 4.69 -5.60 22.03
CA VAL A 286 3.38 -5.86 22.63
C VAL A 286 3.38 -7.30 23.16
N SER A 287 3.39 -7.45 24.47
CA SER A 287 3.59 -8.73 25.15
C SER A 287 2.66 -9.00 26.33
N ASP A 288 1.93 -8.01 26.79
CA ASP A 288 0.93 -8.16 27.87
C ASP A 288 -0.30 -8.89 27.34
N THR A 289 -0.33 -10.20 27.55
CA THR A 289 -1.41 -11.08 27.09
C THR A 289 -2.77 -10.69 27.66
N ALA A 290 -2.84 -10.19 28.89
CA ALA A 290 -4.10 -9.76 29.50
C ALA A 290 -4.67 -8.51 28.81
N LYS A 291 -3.82 -7.55 28.44
CA LYS A 291 -4.25 -6.38 27.66
C LYS A 291 -4.71 -6.77 26.25
N VAL A 292 -3.98 -7.66 25.59
CA VAL A 292 -4.37 -8.16 24.25
C VAL A 292 -5.71 -8.90 24.32
N GLU A 293 -5.91 -9.75 25.30
CA GLU A 293 -7.17 -10.46 25.52
C GLU A 293 -8.32 -9.47 25.78
N SER A 294 -8.10 -8.47 26.62
CA SER A 294 -9.08 -7.41 26.91
C SER A 294 -9.46 -6.64 25.63
N LEU A 295 -8.48 -6.27 24.79
CA LEU A 295 -8.73 -5.59 23.51
C LEU A 295 -9.58 -6.46 22.58
N ILE A 296 -9.24 -7.73 22.42
CA ILE A 296 -9.99 -8.66 21.56
C ILE A 296 -11.43 -8.81 22.07
N LYS A 297 -11.62 -8.97 23.36
CA LYS A 297 -12.93 -9.09 24.00
C LYS A 297 -13.76 -7.83 23.79
N TRP A 298 -13.11 -6.65 23.90
CA TRP A 298 -13.77 -5.39 23.61
C TRP A 298 -14.29 -5.34 22.17
N PHE A 299 -13.46 -5.61 21.18
CA PHE A 299 -13.86 -5.61 19.76
C PHE A 299 -14.95 -6.62 19.44
N LYS A 300 -14.96 -7.76 20.08
CA LYS A 300 -15.88 -8.85 19.75
C LYS A 300 -17.24 -8.78 20.47
N SER A 301 -17.27 -8.30 21.72
CA SER A 301 -18.45 -8.43 22.56
C SER A 301 -18.76 -7.26 23.49
N GLU A 302 -17.76 -6.55 24.02
CA GLU A 302 -17.98 -5.55 25.06
C GLU A 302 -18.27 -4.13 24.50
N ALA A 303 -17.72 -3.80 23.32
CA ALA A 303 -17.94 -2.52 22.68
C ALA A 303 -19.42 -2.30 22.30
N PRO A 304 -19.90 -1.05 22.22
CA PRO A 304 -21.10 -0.70 21.49
C PRO A 304 -21.10 -1.32 20.08
N LEU A 305 -22.27 -1.69 19.57
CA LEU A 305 -22.41 -2.50 18.36
C LEU A 305 -21.69 -1.90 17.13
N GLN A 306 -21.71 -0.55 17.00
CA GLN A 306 -21.05 0.15 15.88
C GLN A 306 -19.53 -0.04 15.81
N TYR A 307 -18.88 -0.40 16.93
CA TYR A 307 -17.43 -0.61 16.99
C TYR A 307 -17.02 -2.09 16.94
N ARG A 308 -18.02 -3.01 17.05
CA ARG A 308 -17.74 -4.46 16.98
C ARG A 308 -17.31 -4.87 15.59
N VAL A 309 -16.41 -5.86 15.55
CA VAL A 309 -15.79 -6.30 14.29
C VAL A 309 -15.68 -7.82 14.19
N PHE A 310 -15.57 -8.30 12.96
CA PHE A 310 -14.98 -9.60 12.68
C PHE A 310 -13.47 -9.44 12.72
N LEU A 311 -12.84 -9.91 13.80
CA LEU A 311 -11.45 -9.62 14.10
C LEU A 311 -10.51 -10.70 13.55
N ILE A 312 -9.56 -10.28 12.71
CA ILE A 312 -8.50 -11.13 12.17
C ILE A 312 -7.18 -10.74 12.84
N GLY A 313 -6.45 -11.70 13.38
CA GLY A 313 -5.11 -11.48 13.93
C GLY A 313 -4.03 -11.81 12.90
N GLY A 314 -3.11 -10.86 12.68
CA GLY A 314 -1.83 -11.07 12.02
C GLY A 314 -0.83 -11.62 13.02
N VAL A 315 -0.42 -12.88 12.83
CA VAL A 315 0.29 -13.68 13.82
C VAL A 315 1.59 -14.26 13.26
N PRO A 316 2.53 -14.71 14.11
CA PRO A 316 3.76 -15.36 13.67
C PRO A 316 3.51 -16.60 12.80
N SER A 317 4.47 -16.96 11.96
CA SER A 317 4.37 -18.15 11.11
C SER A 317 4.25 -19.47 11.90
N ARG A 318 4.74 -19.48 13.16
CA ARG A 318 4.71 -20.64 14.07
C ARG A 318 3.74 -20.44 15.24
N TRP A 319 2.69 -19.65 15.06
CA TRP A 319 1.69 -19.30 16.07
C TRP A 319 1.03 -20.51 16.75
N ARG A 320 0.76 -21.60 16.00
CA ARG A 320 0.08 -22.79 16.54
C ARG A 320 0.97 -23.59 17.49
N ASP A 321 2.27 -23.66 17.16
CA ASP A 321 3.26 -24.44 17.92
C ASP A 321 3.98 -23.59 18.98
N LEU A 322 3.78 -22.27 19.03
CA LEU A 322 4.43 -21.30 19.93
C LEU A 322 5.97 -21.39 19.89
N THR A 323 6.55 -21.52 18.69
CA THR A 323 8.00 -21.66 18.49
C THR A 323 8.50 -20.68 17.43
N GLY A 324 9.81 -20.60 17.23
CA GLY A 324 10.45 -19.80 16.19
C GLY A 324 10.17 -18.31 16.35
N ASP A 325 9.42 -17.73 15.43
CA ASP A 325 9.01 -16.31 15.45
C ASP A 325 7.85 -16.00 16.39
N SER A 326 7.25 -17.03 17.01
CA SER A 326 6.16 -16.86 17.98
C SER A 326 6.69 -16.78 19.41
N ARG A 327 6.05 -15.95 20.24
CA ARG A 327 6.23 -16.02 21.69
C ARG A 327 5.82 -17.39 22.21
N SER A 328 6.56 -17.90 23.19
CA SER A 328 6.39 -19.25 23.74
C SER A 328 5.43 -19.33 24.94
N ASP A 329 4.94 -18.18 25.45
CA ASP A 329 3.99 -18.17 26.55
C ASP A 329 2.67 -18.86 26.13
N PRO A 330 2.22 -19.91 26.87
CA PRO A 330 0.99 -20.64 26.56
C PRO A 330 -0.29 -19.78 26.54
N ALA A 331 -0.30 -18.61 27.19
CA ALA A 331 -1.43 -17.68 27.15
C ALA A 331 -1.77 -17.23 25.73
N TRP A 332 -0.79 -17.13 24.84
CA TRP A 332 -1.02 -16.79 23.41
C TRP A 332 -1.93 -17.77 22.71
N LYS A 333 -1.95 -19.04 23.14
CA LYS A 333 -2.84 -20.05 22.56
C LYS A 333 -4.31 -19.68 22.72
N GLY A 334 -4.70 -19.25 23.93
CA GLY A 334 -6.06 -18.76 24.22
C GLY A 334 -6.41 -17.50 23.40
N ILE A 335 -5.46 -16.59 23.25
CA ILE A 335 -5.60 -15.38 22.45
C ILE A 335 -5.89 -15.76 20.99
N TYR A 336 -5.08 -16.61 20.37
CA TYR A 336 -5.28 -17.04 18.99
C TYR A 336 -6.62 -17.77 18.80
N ASP A 337 -6.99 -18.66 19.72
CA ASP A 337 -8.27 -19.38 19.67
C ASP A 337 -9.50 -18.48 19.85
N SER A 338 -9.30 -17.26 20.36
CA SER A 338 -10.37 -16.26 20.54
C SER A 338 -10.64 -15.40 19.30
N LEU A 339 -9.77 -15.41 18.29
CA LEU A 339 -9.92 -14.61 17.07
C LEU A 339 -11.00 -15.18 16.13
N ASN A 340 -11.59 -14.35 15.28
CA ASN A 340 -12.50 -14.79 14.22
C ASN A 340 -11.73 -15.30 12.99
N GLY A 341 -10.54 -14.75 12.75
CA GLY A 341 -9.64 -15.18 11.68
C GLY A 341 -8.18 -15.07 12.09
N ILE A 342 -7.34 -15.87 11.46
CA ILE A 342 -5.89 -15.92 11.68
C ILE A 342 -5.19 -15.75 10.34
N HIS A 343 -4.27 -14.78 10.28
CA HIS A 343 -3.39 -14.48 9.17
C HIS A 343 -1.94 -14.64 9.62
N PRO A 344 -1.29 -15.81 9.40
CA PRO A 344 0.13 -15.95 9.71
C PRO A 344 0.99 -15.23 8.67
N TRP A 345 2.04 -14.51 9.12
CA TRP A 345 2.97 -13.85 8.22
C TRP A 345 4.00 -14.85 7.69
N HIS A 346 3.96 -15.11 6.38
CA HIS A 346 4.80 -16.11 5.75
C HIS A 346 5.86 -15.55 4.79
N VAL A 347 5.92 -14.24 4.55
CA VAL A 347 6.95 -13.66 3.67
C VAL A 347 8.34 -14.06 4.17
N GLY A 348 9.17 -14.56 3.26
CA GLY A 348 10.52 -15.01 3.59
C GLY A 348 10.65 -16.40 4.26
N ARG A 349 9.54 -17.11 4.57
CA ARG A 349 9.60 -18.43 5.25
C ARG A 349 10.00 -19.59 4.32
N TRP A 350 10.01 -19.37 3.04
CA TRP A 350 10.57 -20.28 2.01
C TRP A 350 11.18 -19.45 0.88
N ASN A 351 12.16 -20.01 0.19
CA ASN A 351 12.89 -19.32 -0.87
C ASN A 351 12.90 -20.07 -2.21
N THR A 352 12.29 -21.25 -2.26
CA THR A 352 12.12 -22.06 -3.47
C THR A 352 10.73 -22.68 -3.51
N ILE A 353 10.29 -23.13 -4.69
CA ILE A 353 9.05 -23.88 -4.85
C ILE A 353 9.03 -25.15 -3.99
N SER A 354 10.16 -25.88 -3.94
CA SER A 354 10.27 -27.11 -3.13
C SER A 354 10.17 -26.83 -1.63
N SER A 355 10.86 -25.78 -1.14
CA SER A 355 10.74 -25.41 0.28
C SER A 355 9.34 -24.90 0.64
N PHE A 356 8.65 -24.23 -0.31
CA PHE A 356 7.22 -23.92 -0.15
C PHE A 356 6.37 -25.18 -0.02
N ASP A 357 6.53 -26.17 -0.93
CA ASP A 357 5.75 -27.41 -0.87
C ASP A 357 5.90 -28.13 0.47
N THR A 358 7.14 -28.15 1.01
CA THR A 358 7.43 -28.70 2.34
C THR A 358 6.75 -27.91 3.45
N PHE A 359 6.85 -26.57 3.42
CA PHE A 359 6.22 -25.70 4.41
C PHE A 359 4.69 -25.78 4.34
N HIS A 360 4.12 -25.81 3.15
CA HIS A 360 2.69 -25.99 2.93
C HIS A 360 2.18 -27.26 3.60
N THR A 361 2.83 -28.40 3.35
CA THR A 361 2.41 -29.70 3.92
C THR A 361 2.56 -29.75 5.44
N ASN A 362 3.68 -29.25 5.96
CA ASN A 362 4.03 -29.42 7.38
C ASN A 362 3.42 -28.36 8.29
N ILE A 363 3.12 -27.17 7.78
CA ILE A 363 2.64 -26.04 8.56
C ILE A 363 1.25 -25.60 8.08
N ILE A 364 1.12 -25.13 6.84
CA ILE A 364 -0.10 -24.45 6.37
C ILE A 364 -1.32 -25.37 6.40
N LEU A 365 -1.21 -26.61 5.93
CA LEU A 365 -2.33 -27.58 6.00
C LEU A 365 -2.72 -27.92 7.43
N LYS A 366 -1.75 -28.03 8.34
CA LYS A 366 -2.04 -28.33 9.75
C LYS A 366 -2.68 -27.13 10.46
N ASP A 367 -2.25 -25.92 10.14
CA ASP A 367 -2.82 -24.70 10.67
C ASP A 367 -4.26 -24.51 10.19
N SER A 368 -4.50 -24.70 8.88
CA SER A 368 -5.85 -24.58 8.30
C SER A 368 -6.80 -25.64 8.87
N ALA A 369 -6.34 -26.89 9.05
CA ALA A 369 -7.13 -27.94 9.69
C ALA A 369 -7.44 -27.60 11.15
N TYR A 370 -6.46 -27.10 11.91
CA TYR A 370 -6.68 -26.63 13.28
C TYR A 370 -7.72 -25.51 13.34
N CYS A 371 -7.58 -24.48 12.51
CA CYS A 371 -8.54 -23.39 12.44
C CYS A 371 -9.96 -23.88 12.11
N ALA A 372 -10.08 -24.84 11.18
CA ALA A 372 -11.38 -25.43 10.83
C ALA A 372 -12.05 -26.11 12.02
N THR A 373 -11.30 -26.82 12.89
CA THR A 373 -11.86 -27.44 14.11
C THR A 373 -12.36 -26.42 15.14
N LYS A 374 -11.86 -25.18 15.06
CA LYS A 374 -12.22 -24.07 15.96
C LYS A 374 -13.23 -23.09 15.37
N GLY A 375 -13.63 -23.27 14.12
CA GLY A 375 -14.49 -22.31 13.42
C GLY A 375 -13.79 -20.96 13.15
N ILE A 376 -12.46 -20.95 13.10
CA ILE A 376 -11.63 -19.78 12.84
C ILE A 376 -11.30 -19.74 11.34
N ARG A 377 -11.45 -18.58 10.69
CA ARG A 377 -11.03 -18.41 9.30
C ARG A 377 -9.50 -18.37 9.20
N TYR A 378 -8.94 -19.14 8.29
CA TYR A 378 -7.50 -19.17 8.05
C TYR A 378 -7.15 -18.44 6.75
N LEU A 379 -6.25 -17.44 6.84
CA LEU A 379 -5.80 -16.61 5.72
C LEU A 379 -4.29 -16.79 5.54
N PRO A 380 -3.79 -17.79 4.81
CA PRO A 380 -2.37 -17.89 4.55
C PRO A 380 -1.87 -16.71 3.71
N THR A 381 -0.60 -16.33 3.93
CA THR A 381 0.07 -15.33 3.10
C THR A 381 0.55 -15.93 1.78
N MET A 382 0.24 -15.27 0.66
CA MET A 382 0.80 -15.52 -0.67
C MET A 382 1.66 -14.31 -1.08
N TRP A 383 2.77 -14.53 -1.78
CA TRP A 383 3.68 -13.45 -2.17
C TRP A 383 4.52 -13.80 -3.40
N PRO A 384 4.95 -12.77 -4.22
CA PRO A 384 5.51 -13.03 -5.54
C PRO A 384 7.01 -13.35 -5.56
N GLY A 385 7.77 -12.84 -4.60
CA GLY A 385 9.22 -12.87 -4.46
C GLY A 385 9.68 -11.80 -3.49
N PHE A 386 11.00 -11.65 -3.24
CA PHE A 386 11.50 -10.78 -2.18
C PHE A 386 12.88 -10.20 -2.49
N SER A 387 13.07 -8.91 -2.21
CA SER A 387 14.35 -8.22 -2.24
C SER A 387 14.27 -6.95 -1.38
N TRP A 388 15.26 -6.72 -0.54
CA TRP A 388 15.36 -5.54 0.33
C TRP A 388 16.77 -4.96 0.38
N TYR A 389 17.50 -5.07 -0.74
CA TYR A 389 18.89 -4.61 -0.85
C TYR A 389 19.05 -3.14 -0.41
N ASN A 390 18.28 -2.23 -1.00
CA ASN A 390 18.32 -0.81 -0.65
C ASN A 390 17.81 -0.55 0.76
N LEU A 391 16.73 -1.19 1.18
CA LEU A 391 16.18 -1.06 2.53
C LEU A 391 17.23 -1.40 3.60
N LYS A 392 18.05 -2.43 3.37
CA LYS A 392 19.10 -2.90 4.28
C LYS A 392 20.50 -2.34 3.95
N ASN A 393 20.60 -1.20 3.26
CA ASN A 393 21.86 -0.52 2.94
C ASN A 393 22.89 -1.44 2.24
N GLY A 394 22.44 -2.34 1.37
CA GLY A 394 23.30 -3.26 0.63
C GLY A 394 23.90 -4.41 1.45
N THR A 395 23.48 -4.60 2.70
CA THR A 395 23.95 -5.71 3.55
C THR A 395 23.36 -7.06 3.18
N SER A 396 22.35 -7.07 2.34
CA SER A 396 21.69 -8.27 1.81
C SER A 396 21.82 -8.31 0.28
N PRO A 397 21.90 -9.48 -0.36
CA PRO A 397 21.93 -9.54 -1.83
C PRO A 397 20.63 -9.02 -2.44
N ILE A 398 20.70 -8.44 -3.65
CA ILE A 398 19.50 -8.10 -4.41
C ILE A 398 18.83 -9.38 -4.94
N ASN A 399 17.49 -9.35 -5.10
CA ASN A 399 16.69 -10.48 -5.61
C ASN A 399 16.90 -11.77 -4.79
N GLN A 400 16.80 -11.64 -3.46
CA GLN A 400 17.04 -12.76 -2.53
C GLN A 400 16.14 -13.96 -2.78
N ILE A 401 14.88 -13.70 -3.16
CA ILE A 401 13.91 -14.74 -3.51
C ILE A 401 13.33 -14.41 -4.88
N PRO A 402 13.85 -15.09 -5.93
CA PRO A 402 13.43 -14.81 -7.29
C PRO A 402 11.96 -15.10 -7.54
N ARG A 403 11.34 -14.24 -8.34
CA ARG A 403 9.91 -14.35 -8.73
C ARG A 403 9.63 -15.45 -9.74
N LEU A 404 10.67 -15.92 -10.46
CA LEU A 404 10.63 -16.98 -11.47
C LEU A 404 9.54 -16.75 -12.54
N GLY A 405 9.39 -15.49 -13.01
CA GLY A 405 8.36 -15.12 -13.96
C GLY A 405 6.93 -15.37 -13.46
N GLY A 406 6.72 -15.40 -12.14
CA GLY A 406 5.43 -15.64 -11.49
C GLY A 406 5.16 -17.09 -11.07
N LYS A 407 6.01 -18.04 -11.48
CA LYS A 407 5.81 -19.46 -11.10
C LYS A 407 5.87 -19.68 -9.60
N PHE A 408 6.71 -18.90 -8.89
CA PHE A 408 6.82 -18.96 -7.44
C PHE A 408 5.48 -18.61 -6.76
N MET A 409 4.82 -17.52 -7.17
CA MET A 409 3.51 -17.11 -6.64
C MET A 409 2.39 -18.06 -7.11
N TRP A 410 2.41 -18.51 -8.37
CA TRP A 410 1.39 -19.40 -8.91
C TRP A 410 1.30 -20.73 -8.16
N ARG A 411 2.46 -21.30 -7.78
CA ARG A 411 2.49 -22.54 -6.99
C ARG A 411 1.76 -22.38 -5.66
N GLN A 412 1.90 -21.23 -5.00
CA GLN A 412 1.20 -20.90 -3.77
C GLN A 412 -0.30 -20.79 -4.02
N ALA A 413 -0.71 -20.03 -5.03
CA ALA A 413 -2.12 -19.86 -5.40
C ALA A 413 -2.81 -21.21 -5.68
N TYR A 414 -2.19 -22.06 -6.48
CA TYR A 414 -2.69 -23.39 -6.78
C TYR A 414 -2.87 -24.23 -5.50
N LYS A 415 -1.84 -24.31 -4.66
CA LYS A 415 -1.87 -25.12 -3.44
C LYS A 415 -2.93 -24.65 -2.45
N TYR A 416 -3.14 -23.33 -2.35
CA TYR A 416 -4.17 -22.77 -1.47
C TYR A 416 -5.57 -23.03 -2.03
N ALA A 417 -5.78 -22.81 -3.32
CA ALA A 417 -7.06 -23.10 -3.97
C ALA A 417 -7.44 -24.58 -3.93
N ALA A 418 -6.45 -25.49 -3.90
CA ALA A 418 -6.68 -26.94 -3.79
C ALA A 418 -6.99 -27.41 -2.36
N ALA A 419 -6.76 -26.57 -1.34
CA ALA A 419 -6.97 -26.93 0.06
C ALA A 419 -8.40 -26.59 0.51
N SER A 420 -9.17 -27.59 0.94
CA SER A 420 -10.60 -27.46 1.27
C SER A 420 -10.94 -26.45 2.38
N ASN A 421 -10.00 -26.15 3.27
CA ASN A 421 -10.21 -25.25 4.41
C ASN A 421 -9.60 -23.85 4.19
N ILE A 422 -9.14 -23.53 2.96
CA ILE A 422 -8.59 -22.23 2.61
C ILE A 422 -9.49 -21.60 1.55
N ASN A 423 -10.29 -20.62 1.94
CA ASN A 423 -11.18 -19.88 1.05
C ASN A 423 -10.89 -18.36 1.02
N THR A 424 -9.88 -17.91 1.75
CA THR A 424 -9.41 -16.53 1.77
C THR A 424 -7.89 -16.53 1.83
N VAL A 425 -7.26 -15.68 1.05
CA VAL A 425 -5.79 -15.53 1.00
C VAL A 425 -5.41 -14.08 1.15
N TRP A 426 -4.40 -13.81 1.97
CA TRP A 426 -3.72 -12.52 2.01
C TRP A 426 -2.60 -12.51 0.99
N LEU A 427 -2.62 -11.57 0.05
CA LEU A 427 -1.51 -11.35 -0.89
C LEU A 427 -0.63 -10.20 -0.39
N ALA A 428 0.60 -10.52 -0.04
CA ALA A 428 1.62 -9.55 0.36
C ALA A 428 2.49 -9.21 -0.83
N GLN A 429 2.50 -7.96 -1.32
CA GLN A 429 1.59 -6.82 -1.09
C GLN A 429 1.20 -6.23 -2.44
N PHE A 430 0.20 -5.37 -2.49
CA PHE A 430 -0.15 -4.71 -3.75
C PHE A 430 0.95 -3.76 -4.22
N ASP A 431 1.47 -2.88 -3.34
CA ASP A 431 2.30 -1.71 -3.68
C ASP A 431 3.68 -1.64 -2.97
N GLU A 432 4.15 -2.71 -2.36
CA GLU A 432 5.39 -2.67 -1.56
C GLU A 432 6.65 -2.88 -2.40
N CYS A 433 7.38 -1.78 -2.66
CA CYS A 433 8.63 -1.79 -3.44
C CYS A 433 9.90 -1.93 -2.60
N ASP A 434 9.87 -1.60 -1.31
CA ASP A 434 11.04 -1.66 -0.42
C ASP A 434 11.42 -3.09 -0.01
N GLU A 435 10.44 -4.00 0.12
CA GLU A 435 10.67 -5.45 0.20
C GLU A 435 10.47 -6.17 -1.14
N SER A 436 10.18 -5.43 -2.20
CA SER A 436 9.96 -5.98 -3.55
C SER A 436 8.89 -7.07 -3.61
N THR A 437 7.88 -6.97 -2.77
CA THR A 437 6.70 -7.86 -2.81
C THR A 437 5.56 -7.29 -3.67
N ALA A 438 5.73 -6.07 -4.20
CA ALA A 438 4.73 -5.39 -5.03
C ALA A 438 4.24 -6.25 -6.20
N ILE A 439 2.90 -6.29 -6.39
CA ILE A 439 2.27 -6.90 -7.57
C ILE A 439 1.73 -5.88 -8.56
N PHE A 440 1.68 -4.60 -8.19
CA PHE A 440 1.27 -3.52 -9.09
C PHE A 440 2.29 -3.35 -10.24
N LYS A 441 2.07 -2.40 -11.14
CA LYS A 441 2.93 -2.22 -12.30
C LYS A 441 4.30 -1.66 -11.93
N VAL A 442 5.34 -2.48 -12.13
CA VAL A 442 6.75 -2.10 -11.96
C VAL A 442 7.51 -2.26 -13.27
N THR A 443 8.70 -1.67 -13.35
CA THR A 443 9.54 -1.71 -14.54
C THR A 443 9.83 -3.14 -14.98
N ALA A 444 9.47 -3.44 -16.23
CA ALA A 444 9.58 -4.79 -16.79
C ALA A 444 11.00 -5.16 -17.23
N LYS A 445 11.79 -4.17 -17.67
CA LYS A 445 13.10 -4.39 -18.28
C LYS A 445 14.22 -3.63 -17.56
N THR A 446 15.31 -4.31 -17.31
CA THR A 446 16.50 -3.72 -16.68
C THR A 446 17.02 -2.48 -17.41
N ARG A 447 16.91 -2.43 -18.74
CA ARG A 447 17.33 -1.26 -19.54
C ARG A 447 16.48 0.00 -19.35
N ASP A 448 15.27 -0.16 -18.82
CA ASP A 448 14.30 0.94 -18.62
C ASP A 448 14.32 1.46 -17.16
N LEU A 449 15.23 0.93 -16.34
CA LEU A 449 15.48 1.37 -14.96
C LEU A 449 16.27 2.67 -14.89
N PRO A 450 16.18 3.44 -13.80
CA PRO A 450 17.13 4.53 -13.54
C PRO A 450 18.57 4.04 -13.56
N ILE A 451 19.50 4.90 -14.04
CA ILE A 451 20.92 4.55 -14.14
C ILE A 451 21.66 4.76 -12.82
N ASP A 452 21.14 5.60 -11.94
CA ASP A 452 21.70 5.80 -10.61
C ASP A 452 21.01 4.85 -9.61
N GLY A 453 21.81 4.26 -8.71
CA GLY A 453 21.30 3.35 -7.68
C GLY A 453 21.33 1.87 -8.11
N LYS A 454 20.74 1.04 -7.27
CA LYS A 454 20.62 -0.41 -7.51
C LYS A 454 19.16 -0.78 -7.58
N TRP A 455 18.78 -1.42 -8.69
CA TRP A 455 17.37 -1.68 -8.99
C TRP A 455 17.13 -3.12 -9.44
N LEU A 456 15.88 -3.56 -9.29
CA LEU A 456 15.37 -4.87 -9.67
C LEU A 456 14.19 -4.71 -10.66
N ALA A 457 14.37 -5.17 -11.90
CA ALA A 457 13.31 -5.26 -12.90
C ALA A 457 12.70 -6.67 -12.94
N LEU A 458 11.58 -6.82 -13.65
CA LEU A 458 10.91 -8.12 -13.79
C LEU A 458 11.67 -9.12 -14.69
N ASP A 459 12.65 -8.67 -15.45
CA ASP A 459 13.53 -9.54 -16.27
C ASP A 459 14.87 -9.87 -15.60
N ALA A 460 15.00 -9.58 -14.29
CA ALA A 460 16.21 -9.90 -13.53
C ALA A 460 16.44 -11.41 -13.38
N ASP A 461 15.37 -12.20 -13.37
CA ASP A 461 15.47 -13.66 -13.32
C ASP A 461 15.82 -14.21 -14.71
N ALA A 462 16.93 -14.93 -14.83
CA ALA A 462 17.39 -15.48 -16.10
C ALA A 462 16.31 -16.36 -16.77
N GLY A 463 16.05 -16.10 -18.05
CA GLY A 463 15.09 -16.84 -18.85
C GLY A 463 13.63 -16.37 -18.70
N TYR A 464 13.37 -15.31 -17.94
CA TYR A 464 12.05 -14.73 -17.80
C TYR A 464 12.01 -13.31 -18.35
N SER A 465 10.90 -12.98 -19.03
CA SER A 465 10.62 -11.65 -19.58
C SER A 465 9.11 -11.46 -19.63
N VAL A 466 8.60 -10.74 -18.65
CA VAL A 466 7.17 -10.52 -18.47
C VAL A 466 6.82 -9.04 -18.53
N PRO A 467 5.60 -8.65 -18.93
CA PRO A 467 5.18 -7.24 -18.95
C PRO A 467 4.99 -6.68 -17.54
N SER A 468 4.93 -5.36 -17.41
CA SER A 468 4.79 -4.64 -16.13
C SER A 468 3.54 -5.03 -15.34
N ASP A 469 2.44 -5.38 -16.03
CA ASP A 469 1.15 -5.78 -15.42
C ASP A 469 1.03 -7.30 -15.18
N HIS A 470 2.12 -8.04 -15.34
CA HIS A 470 2.10 -9.50 -15.25
C HIS A 470 1.52 -10.04 -13.94
N TYR A 471 1.94 -9.46 -12.81
CA TYR A 471 1.50 -9.92 -11.50
C TYR A 471 0.06 -9.55 -11.18
N LEU A 472 -0.45 -8.43 -11.73
CA LEU A 472 -1.87 -8.09 -11.68
C LEU A 472 -2.71 -9.14 -12.43
N ARG A 473 -2.30 -9.51 -13.64
CA ARG A 473 -2.96 -10.56 -14.43
C ARG A 473 -2.92 -11.91 -13.73
N LEU A 474 -1.76 -12.28 -13.19
CA LEU A 474 -1.57 -13.54 -12.50
C LEU A 474 -2.45 -13.64 -11.26
N THR A 475 -2.57 -12.56 -10.50
CA THR A 475 -3.49 -12.47 -9.35
C THR A 475 -4.94 -12.63 -9.78
N GLY A 476 -5.34 -11.98 -10.89
CA GLY A 476 -6.69 -12.14 -11.43
C GLY A 476 -6.99 -13.57 -11.91
N GLU A 477 -6.02 -14.27 -12.51
CA GLU A 477 -6.17 -15.69 -12.86
C GLU A 477 -6.26 -16.58 -11.61
N ALA A 478 -5.47 -16.28 -10.57
CA ALA A 478 -5.57 -16.97 -9.29
C ALA A 478 -6.94 -16.75 -8.64
N GLN A 479 -7.46 -15.51 -8.65
CA GLN A 479 -8.79 -15.18 -8.14
C GLN A 479 -9.89 -16.02 -8.82
N LYS A 480 -9.78 -16.27 -10.13
CA LYS A 480 -10.74 -17.11 -10.86
C LYS A 480 -10.75 -18.58 -10.38
N MET A 481 -9.62 -19.09 -9.86
CA MET A 481 -9.60 -20.42 -9.23
C MET A 481 -10.33 -20.42 -7.88
N PHE A 482 -10.15 -19.34 -7.09
CA PHE A 482 -10.77 -19.22 -5.77
C PHE A 482 -12.28 -19.04 -5.84
N ASP A 483 -12.78 -18.30 -6.80
CA ASP A 483 -14.23 -18.07 -6.98
C ASP A 483 -14.92 -19.10 -7.91
N GLY A 484 -14.20 -20.15 -8.31
CA GLY A 484 -14.73 -21.26 -9.08
C GLY A 484 -15.01 -20.95 -10.56
N ARG A 485 -14.63 -19.79 -11.07
CA ARG A 485 -14.79 -19.42 -12.48
C ARG A 485 -13.93 -20.27 -13.43
N ILE A 486 -12.81 -20.81 -12.92
CA ILE A 486 -11.98 -21.78 -13.61
C ILE A 486 -11.63 -22.94 -12.68
N PRO A 487 -11.37 -24.16 -13.22
CA PRO A 487 -10.90 -25.27 -12.40
C PRO A 487 -9.57 -24.96 -11.70
N VAL A 488 -9.41 -25.48 -10.49
CA VAL A 488 -8.13 -25.44 -9.77
C VAL A 488 -7.08 -26.23 -10.55
N ARG A 489 -5.96 -25.59 -10.91
CA ARG A 489 -4.92 -26.19 -11.76
C ARG A 489 -3.52 -25.72 -11.40
N ASP A 490 -2.55 -26.65 -11.41
CA ASP A 490 -1.12 -26.34 -11.26
C ASP A 490 -0.50 -25.74 -12.55
N THR A 491 -1.13 -26.00 -13.70
CA THR A 491 -0.64 -25.49 -14.99
C THR A 491 -0.53 -23.96 -14.94
N PHE A 492 0.68 -23.46 -15.13
CA PHE A 492 0.94 -22.03 -15.17
C PHE A 492 0.17 -21.38 -16.33
N PRO A 493 -0.56 -20.28 -16.11
CA PRO A 493 -1.32 -19.65 -17.18
C PRO A 493 -0.34 -19.07 -18.21
N THR A 494 -0.38 -19.60 -19.43
CA THR A 494 0.32 -18.97 -20.56
C THR A 494 -0.43 -17.69 -20.89
N SER A 495 0.26 -16.55 -20.82
CA SER A 495 -0.33 -15.26 -21.20
C SER A 495 -0.79 -15.33 -22.64
N SER A 496 -2.10 -15.43 -22.88
CA SER A 496 -2.64 -15.02 -24.18
C SER A 496 -2.29 -13.55 -24.37
N PRO A 497 -1.77 -13.13 -25.55
CA PRO A 497 -1.51 -11.73 -25.79
C PRO A 497 -2.81 -10.97 -25.59
N THR A 498 -2.85 -10.09 -24.61
CA THR A 498 -3.98 -9.19 -24.43
C THR A 498 -4.07 -8.35 -25.69
N ARG A 499 -5.22 -8.42 -26.33
CA ARG A 499 -5.61 -7.48 -27.37
C ARG A 499 -5.34 -6.07 -26.81
N ALA A 500 -4.41 -5.35 -27.44
CA ALA A 500 -4.14 -3.96 -27.07
C ALA A 500 -5.47 -3.21 -26.93
N PRO A 501 -5.62 -2.30 -25.96
CA PRO A 501 -6.82 -1.49 -25.86
C PRO A 501 -7.09 -0.91 -27.25
N THR A 502 -8.22 -1.27 -27.86
CA THR A 502 -8.65 -0.64 -29.10
C THR A 502 -8.71 0.84 -28.81
N LYS A 503 -7.84 1.63 -29.47
CA LYS A 503 -7.92 3.08 -29.42
C LYS A 503 -9.39 3.44 -29.57
N ARG A 504 -9.94 4.12 -28.56
CA ARG A 504 -11.28 4.69 -28.60
C ARG A 504 -11.43 5.35 -29.97
N PRO A 505 -12.49 5.07 -30.75
CA PRO A 505 -12.70 5.76 -32.00
C PRO A 505 -12.68 7.24 -31.69
N THR A 506 -11.73 7.97 -32.24
CA THR A 506 -11.77 9.44 -32.24
C THR A 506 -13.02 9.80 -33.00
N THR A 507 -14.05 10.27 -32.31
CA THR A 507 -15.20 10.90 -32.91
C THR A 507 -14.66 12.03 -33.79
N LYS A 508 -14.70 11.82 -35.10
CA LYS A 508 -14.42 12.89 -36.05
C LYS A 508 -15.34 14.05 -35.69
N SER A 509 -14.76 15.20 -35.46
CA SER A 509 -15.51 16.46 -35.35
C SER A 509 -16.49 16.56 -36.54
N PRO A 510 -17.73 17.01 -36.32
CA PRO A 510 -18.68 17.14 -37.42
C PRO A 510 -18.09 18.10 -38.46
N THR A 511 -17.90 17.58 -39.66
CA THR A 511 -17.58 18.38 -40.85
C THR A 511 -18.66 19.44 -41.02
N SER A 512 -18.25 20.69 -41.04
CA SER A 512 -19.09 21.85 -41.34
C SER A 512 -19.89 21.59 -42.61
N LYS A 513 -21.20 21.85 -42.53
CA LYS A 513 -22.17 21.79 -43.64
C LYS A 513 -21.68 22.63 -44.83
N PRO A 514 -21.91 22.20 -46.08
CA PRO A 514 -21.58 23.00 -47.24
C PRO A 514 -22.45 24.27 -47.30
N THR A 515 -21.84 25.42 -47.36
CA THR A 515 -22.48 26.69 -47.61
C THR A 515 -23.00 26.68 -49.07
N THR A 516 -24.29 26.86 -49.24
CA THR A 516 -24.99 27.12 -50.49
C THR A 516 -24.42 28.38 -51.14
N LYS A 517 -24.00 28.28 -52.41
CA LYS A 517 -23.60 29.39 -53.28
C LYS A 517 -24.75 30.38 -53.47
N ALA A 518 -24.55 31.65 -53.17
CA ALA A 518 -25.39 32.76 -53.58
C ALA A 518 -25.12 33.12 -55.08
N PRO A 519 -26.12 33.63 -55.84
CA PRO A 519 -25.98 33.87 -57.26
C PRO A 519 -25.13 35.09 -57.61
N THR A 520 -24.33 34.94 -58.65
CA THR A 520 -23.47 35.96 -59.25
C THR A 520 -24.23 37.12 -59.81
N ALA A 521 -23.92 38.37 -59.36
CA ALA A 521 -24.33 39.61 -60.02
C ALA A 521 -23.22 40.11 -60.96
N LYS A 522 -23.66 40.60 -62.14
CA LYS A 522 -22.87 41.13 -63.26
C LYS A 522 -22.01 42.34 -62.94
N PRO A 523 -20.90 42.55 -63.64
CA PRO A 523 -19.98 43.67 -63.37
C PRO A 523 -20.41 44.98 -64.03
N THR A 524 -20.31 46.09 -63.32
CA THR A 524 -20.36 47.45 -63.88
C THR A 524 -19.00 48.12 -63.77
N LYS A 525 -18.62 48.84 -64.81
CA LYS A 525 -17.37 49.49 -65.17
C LYS A 525 -16.99 50.68 -64.21
N PRO A 526 -15.73 51.13 -64.21
CA PRO A 526 -15.16 52.02 -63.21
C PRO A 526 -15.25 53.49 -63.55
N THR A 527 -15.36 54.34 -62.54
CA THR A 527 -15.09 55.75 -62.63
C THR A 527 -13.93 56.17 -61.74
N LYS A 528 -12.98 56.86 -62.38
CA LYS A 528 -11.79 57.56 -61.82
C LYS A 528 -12.17 58.82 -61.03
N LYS A 529 -11.51 59.11 -59.90
CA LYS A 529 -11.03 60.44 -59.45
C LYS A 529 -10.09 60.27 -58.27
N LYS A 530 -8.87 60.55 -58.48
CA LYS A 530 -7.97 61.73 -58.16
C LYS A 530 -7.80 62.00 -56.67
N VAL A 531 -6.64 61.61 -56.13
CA VAL A 531 -5.44 62.44 -55.80
C VAL A 531 -5.57 63.38 -54.60
N GLY A 532 -4.71 63.20 -53.67
CA GLY A 532 -4.21 64.12 -52.62
C GLY A 532 -3.80 63.27 -51.44
N GLY A 533 -2.63 63.10 -51.06
CA GLY A 533 -1.40 63.88 -51.01
C GLY A 533 -1.07 64.18 -49.55
N VAL A 534 0.15 63.79 -49.17
CA VAL A 534 1.00 64.45 -48.19
C VAL A 534 1.11 63.90 -46.76
N THR A 535 2.28 63.34 -46.51
CA THR A 535 3.32 63.50 -45.47
C THR A 535 3.16 62.87 -44.09
N SER A 536 4.17 62.09 -43.82
CA SER A 536 4.73 61.79 -42.49
C SER A 536 5.29 63.05 -41.81
N PRO A 537 5.62 63.13 -40.51
CA PRO A 537 6.73 62.36 -39.96
C PRO A 537 6.60 61.89 -38.46
N VAL A 538 7.38 60.92 -38.12
CA VAL A 538 8.34 60.79 -37.01
C VAL A 538 7.95 61.26 -35.59
N GLY A 539 8.05 60.33 -34.65
CA GLY A 539 8.16 60.52 -33.23
C GLY A 539 8.12 59.13 -32.56
#